data_42aa188b4ddc6b0fed8610cb70afb00f
#
_entry.id   42aa188b4ddc6b0fed8610cb70afb00f
#
_cell.length_a   1.000
_cell.length_b   1.000
_cell.length_c   1.000
_cell.angle_alpha   90.00
_cell.angle_beta   90.00
_cell.angle_gamma   90.00
#
_symmetry.space_group_name_H-M   'P 1'
#
loop_
_entity.id
_entity.type
_entity.pdbx_description
1 polymer ?
#
loop_
_entity_poly.entity_id
_entity_poly.type
_entity_poly.pdbx_seq_one_letter_code
_entity_poly.pdbx_strand_id
1 'polypeptide(L)'
;MKIEHGESRQKCATLVNPERKLDEEIVRLTGITDEMVKDAPKIGEVIGDFCKFCDGCLLVGHNVQFDYKFVRYYAEREEDSFEHKTYDTVSLAQSQLFLSNYKLNTVADYYGISFNHHRAWSDAHTTAKIFIELIKAKKCLPTV
;
A
#
# COMPACT_ATOMS: atom_id res chain seq x y z
N MET A 1 0.16 -3.22 -6.46
CA MET A 1 1.02 -3.08 -7.66
C MET A 1 2.22 -3.96 -7.50
N LYS A 2 2.56 -4.77 -8.51
CA LYS A 2 3.83 -5.52 -8.57
C LYS A 2 4.88 -4.73 -9.34
N ILE A 3 6.09 -4.73 -8.82
CA ILE A 3 7.25 -4.09 -9.45
C ILE A 3 8.33 -5.14 -9.65
N GLU A 4 8.88 -5.19 -10.85
CA GLU A 4 9.99 -6.05 -11.21
C GLU A 4 11.04 -5.20 -11.95
N HIS A 5 12.29 -5.31 -11.53
CA HIS A 5 13.41 -4.54 -12.10
C HIS A 5 13.17 -3.01 -12.12
N GLY A 6 12.43 -2.50 -11.11
CA GLY A 6 12.11 -1.06 -11.01
C GLY A 6 10.92 -0.60 -11.84
N GLU A 7 10.25 -1.48 -12.57
CA GLU A 7 9.09 -1.17 -13.42
C GLU A 7 7.80 -1.81 -12.88
N SER A 8 6.67 -1.09 -13.04
CA SER A 8 5.34 -1.62 -12.71
C SER A 8 4.92 -2.66 -13.76
N ARG A 9 4.69 -3.90 -13.33
CA ARG A 9 4.28 -5.02 -14.19
C ARG A 9 2.81 -5.36 -14.10
N GLN A 10 2.27 -5.35 -12.90
CA GLN A 10 0.89 -5.76 -12.67
C GLN A 10 0.21 -4.81 -11.67
N LYS A 11 -1.09 -4.65 -11.84
CA LYS A 11 -1.94 -3.84 -10.97
C LYS A 11 -3.11 -4.67 -10.47
N CYS A 12 -3.36 -4.61 -9.17
CA CYS A 12 -4.58 -5.06 -8.54
C CYS A 12 -5.20 -3.88 -7.80
N ALA A 13 -6.42 -3.51 -8.14
CA ALA A 13 -7.14 -2.42 -7.50
C ALA A 13 -8.65 -2.66 -7.64
N THR A 14 -9.36 -2.60 -6.54
CA THR A 14 -10.81 -2.67 -6.49
C THR A 14 -11.35 -1.80 -5.36
N LEU A 15 -12.60 -1.37 -5.47
CA LEU A 15 -13.37 -0.91 -4.32
C LEU A 15 -13.91 -2.13 -3.59
N VAL A 16 -14.10 -1.99 -2.29
CA VAL A 16 -14.67 -3.04 -1.43
C VAL A 16 -15.86 -2.46 -0.68
N ASN A 17 -16.96 -3.19 -0.66
CA ASN A 17 -18.13 -2.84 0.14
C ASN A 17 -17.82 -3.11 1.62
N PRO A 18 -17.79 -2.08 2.49
CA PRO A 18 -17.48 -2.26 3.91
C PRO A 18 -18.66 -2.81 4.72
N GLU A 19 -19.83 -3.03 4.08
CA GLU A 19 -21.09 -3.49 4.69
C GLU A 19 -21.57 -2.58 5.84
N ARG A 20 -21.12 -1.34 5.86
CA ARG A 20 -21.52 -0.29 6.80
C ARG A 20 -21.41 1.07 6.14
N LYS A 21 -22.08 2.05 6.71
CA LYS A 21 -21.94 3.45 6.28
C LYS A 21 -20.51 3.94 6.53
N LEU A 22 -19.97 4.68 5.56
CA LEU A 22 -18.66 5.31 5.67
C LEU A 22 -18.75 6.54 6.57
N ASP A 23 -17.72 6.72 7.40
CA ASP A 23 -17.59 7.91 8.22
C ASP A 23 -17.31 9.14 7.32
N GLU A 24 -17.91 10.26 7.64
CA GLU A 24 -17.77 11.52 6.86
C GLU A 24 -16.31 11.96 6.70
N GLU A 25 -15.49 11.70 7.72
CA GLU A 25 -14.06 11.98 7.67
C GLU A 25 -13.35 11.13 6.62
N ILE A 26 -13.69 9.85 6.51
CA ILE A 26 -13.15 8.93 5.50
C ILE A 26 -13.58 9.37 4.10
N VAL A 27 -14.86 9.72 3.92
CA VAL A 27 -15.38 10.24 2.65
C VAL A 27 -14.61 11.50 2.24
N ARG A 28 -14.43 12.44 3.16
CA ARG A 28 -13.69 13.69 2.92
C ARG A 28 -12.21 13.41 2.58
N LEU A 29 -11.59 12.47 3.26
CA LEU A 29 -10.17 12.14 3.08
C LEU A 29 -9.92 11.43 1.75
N THR A 30 -10.70 10.41 1.44
CA THR A 30 -10.46 9.50 0.30
C THR A 30 -11.25 9.87 -0.96
N GLY A 31 -12.33 10.62 -0.81
CA GLY A 31 -13.31 10.87 -1.87
C GLY A 31 -14.14 9.63 -2.24
N ILE A 32 -14.04 8.54 -1.46
CA ILE A 32 -14.86 7.34 -1.65
C ILE A 32 -16.16 7.52 -0.89
N THR A 33 -17.29 7.41 -1.60
CA THR A 33 -18.63 7.59 -1.04
C THR A 33 -19.34 6.25 -0.87
N ASP A 34 -20.40 6.22 -0.03
CA ASP A 34 -21.24 5.04 0.14
C ASP A 34 -21.81 4.57 -1.20
N GLU A 35 -22.19 5.51 -2.09
CA GLU A 35 -22.70 5.20 -3.42
C GLU A 35 -21.69 4.46 -4.30
N MET A 36 -20.40 4.80 -4.17
CA MET A 36 -19.32 4.14 -4.93
C MET A 36 -19.04 2.71 -4.49
N VAL A 37 -19.34 2.37 -3.25
CA VAL A 37 -19.00 1.06 -2.67
C VAL A 37 -20.21 0.15 -2.48
N LYS A 38 -21.43 0.64 -2.64
CA LYS A 38 -22.66 -0.14 -2.38
C LYS A 38 -22.76 -1.43 -3.20
N ASP A 39 -22.34 -1.37 -4.47
CA ASP A 39 -22.36 -2.49 -5.41
C ASP A 39 -20.97 -3.12 -5.62
N ALA A 40 -19.97 -2.70 -4.82
CA ALA A 40 -18.65 -3.29 -4.85
C ALA A 40 -18.63 -4.67 -4.15
N PRO A 41 -17.69 -5.56 -4.51
CA PRO A 41 -17.56 -6.84 -3.84
C PRO A 41 -17.23 -6.68 -2.36
N LYS A 42 -17.62 -7.64 -1.55
CA LYS A 42 -17.24 -7.72 -0.13
C LYS A 42 -15.80 -8.20 0.00
N ILE A 43 -15.22 -7.96 1.18
CA ILE A 43 -13.82 -8.33 1.41
C ILE A 43 -13.56 -9.83 1.21
N GLY A 44 -14.46 -10.72 1.67
CA GLY A 44 -14.33 -12.17 1.47
C GLY A 44 -14.34 -12.61 0.01
N GLU A 45 -14.96 -11.82 -0.88
CA GLU A 45 -15.01 -12.13 -2.32
C GLU A 45 -13.72 -11.78 -3.06
N VAL A 46 -12.88 -10.90 -2.49
CA VAL A 46 -11.68 -10.38 -3.17
C VAL A 46 -10.37 -10.73 -2.48
N ILE A 47 -10.41 -11.09 -1.20
CA ILE A 47 -9.20 -11.27 -0.41
C ILE A 47 -8.34 -12.44 -0.92
N GLY A 48 -8.95 -13.56 -1.31
CA GLY A 48 -8.22 -14.71 -1.84
C GLY A 48 -7.48 -14.40 -3.13
N ASP A 49 -8.08 -13.64 -4.03
CA ASP A 49 -7.41 -13.19 -5.26
C ASP A 49 -6.30 -12.19 -4.97
N PHE A 50 -6.48 -11.34 -3.95
CA PHE A 50 -5.43 -10.45 -3.49
C PHE A 50 -4.25 -11.21 -2.88
N CYS A 51 -4.51 -12.25 -2.07
CA CYS A 51 -3.47 -13.12 -1.53
C CYS A 51 -2.67 -13.80 -2.65
N LYS A 52 -3.35 -14.39 -3.64
CA LYS A 52 -2.70 -14.97 -4.83
C LYS A 52 -1.89 -13.92 -5.61
N PHE A 53 -2.43 -12.71 -5.75
CA PHE A 53 -1.69 -11.61 -6.38
C PHE A 53 -0.40 -11.27 -5.63
N CYS A 54 -0.38 -11.36 -4.31
CA CYS A 54 0.80 -11.07 -3.49
C CYS A 54 1.77 -12.26 -3.37
N ASP A 55 1.39 -13.47 -3.78
CA ASP A 55 2.19 -14.66 -3.59
C ASP A 55 3.62 -14.52 -4.14
N GLY A 56 4.59 -14.99 -3.34
CA GLY A 56 6.01 -14.86 -3.65
C GLY A 56 6.58 -13.44 -3.64
N CYS A 57 5.78 -12.43 -3.27
CA CYS A 57 6.21 -11.03 -3.26
C CYS A 57 6.76 -10.59 -1.91
N LEU A 58 7.73 -9.69 -1.96
CA LEU A 58 8.10 -8.83 -0.85
C LEU A 58 7.09 -7.66 -0.79
N LEU A 59 6.49 -7.41 0.36
CA LEU A 59 5.55 -6.31 0.52
C LEU A 59 6.27 -5.04 0.96
N VAL A 60 6.01 -3.97 0.24
CA VAL A 60 6.53 -2.63 0.55
C VAL A 60 5.36 -1.70 0.81
N GLY A 61 5.38 -1.00 1.93
CA GLY A 61 4.37 -0.01 2.29
C GLY A 61 4.95 1.17 3.04
N HIS A 62 4.17 2.22 3.15
CA HIS A 62 4.47 3.38 3.99
C HIS A 62 3.66 3.24 5.27
N ASN A 63 4.28 2.81 6.37
CA ASN A 63 3.65 2.25 7.56
C ASN A 63 2.98 0.89 7.27
N VAL A 64 3.69 0.01 6.58
CA VAL A 64 3.21 -1.26 6.02
C VAL A 64 2.51 -2.17 7.02
N GLN A 65 2.87 -2.11 8.30
CA GLN A 65 2.30 -2.98 9.33
C GLN A 65 0.81 -2.74 9.57
N PHE A 66 0.32 -1.53 9.29
CA PHE A 66 -1.11 -1.23 9.37
C PHE A 66 -1.89 -2.02 8.32
N ASP A 67 -1.48 -1.93 7.05
CA ASP A 67 -2.12 -2.61 5.94
C ASP A 67 -1.92 -4.14 6.03
N TYR A 68 -0.72 -4.58 6.41
CA TYR A 68 -0.38 -5.99 6.55
C TYR A 68 -1.27 -6.71 7.56
N LYS A 69 -1.46 -6.13 8.74
CA LYS A 69 -2.33 -6.71 9.79
C LYS A 69 -3.79 -6.77 9.35
N PHE A 70 -4.26 -5.75 8.65
CA PHE A 70 -5.62 -5.71 8.12
C PHE A 70 -5.86 -6.83 7.10
N VAL A 71 -4.99 -6.94 6.09
CA VAL A 71 -5.10 -7.96 5.06
C VAL A 71 -4.99 -9.36 5.66
N ARG A 72 -4.01 -9.58 6.53
CA ARG A 72 -3.81 -10.86 7.21
C ARG A 72 -5.04 -11.29 8.00
N TYR A 73 -5.64 -10.37 8.76
CA TYR A 73 -6.85 -10.65 9.54
C TYR A 73 -8.00 -11.18 8.66
N TYR A 74 -8.23 -10.56 7.51
CA TYR A 74 -9.29 -11.00 6.60
C TYR A 74 -8.93 -12.27 5.84
N ALA A 75 -7.67 -12.44 5.44
CA ALA A 75 -7.21 -13.68 4.81
C ALA A 75 -7.40 -14.88 5.72
N GLU A 76 -7.00 -14.79 7.00
CA GLU A 76 -7.18 -15.85 7.98
C GLU A 76 -8.67 -16.23 8.19
N ARG A 77 -9.60 -15.29 8.05
CA ARG A 77 -11.06 -15.57 8.16
C ARG A 77 -11.62 -16.34 6.98
N GLU A 78 -11.01 -16.22 5.82
CA GLU A 78 -11.36 -16.93 4.59
C GLU A 78 -10.45 -18.15 4.36
N GLU A 79 -9.75 -18.60 5.40
CA GLU A 79 -8.82 -19.75 5.37
C GLU A 79 -7.66 -19.60 4.36
N ASP A 80 -7.36 -18.38 3.98
CA ASP A 80 -6.20 -18.03 3.13
C ASP A 80 -4.97 -17.72 3.99
N SER A 81 -3.77 -18.04 3.47
CA SER A 81 -2.50 -17.69 4.09
C SER A 81 -1.99 -16.35 3.54
N PHE A 82 -1.58 -15.45 4.43
CA PHE A 82 -0.96 -14.19 4.06
C PHE A 82 0.29 -13.94 4.91
N GLU A 83 1.39 -14.61 4.53
CA GLU A 83 2.67 -14.48 5.22
C GLU A 83 3.75 -13.97 4.26
N HIS A 84 4.19 -12.74 4.48
CA HIS A 84 5.14 -12.06 3.62
C HIS A 84 6.21 -11.33 4.44
N LYS A 85 7.41 -11.25 3.89
CA LYS A 85 8.41 -10.29 4.35
C LYS A 85 7.94 -8.88 3.99
N THR A 86 8.15 -7.94 4.90
CA THR A 86 7.73 -6.55 4.71
C THR A 86 8.90 -5.58 4.78
N TYR A 87 8.84 -4.51 4.00
CA TYR A 87 9.71 -3.34 4.11
C TYR A 87 8.88 -2.09 4.30
N ASP A 88 9.25 -1.32 5.32
CA ASP A 88 8.57 -0.07 5.65
C ASP A 88 9.39 1.13 5.18
N THR A 89 8.81 1.91 4.27
CA THR A 89 9.49 3.10 3.75
C THR A 89 9.61 4.21 4.77
N VAL A 90 8.77 4.25 5.83
CA VAL A 90 8.94 5.20 6.96
C VAL A 90 10.24 4.89 7.68
N SER A 91 10.44 3.63 8.09
CA SER A 91 11.66 3.21 8.80
C SER A 91 12.92 3.40 7.97
N LEU A 92 12.83 3.10 6.65
CA LEU A 92 13.95 3.33 5.74
C LEU A 92 14.27 4.83 5.61
N ALA A 93 13.26 5.69 5.43
CA ALA A 93 13.44 7.13 5.34
C ALA A 93 14.02 7.71 6.63
N GLN A 94 13.53 7.28 7.80
CA GLN A 94 14.07 7.69 9.10
C GLN A 94 15.55 7.34 9.28
N SER A 95 15.99 6.23 8.69
CA SER A 95 17.40 5.80 8.77
C SER A 95 18.34 6.56 7.84
N GLN A 96 17.83 7.32 6.87
CA GLN A 96 18.63 7.92 5.80
C GLN A 96 18.43 9.43 5.64
N LEU A 97 17.28 9.97 6.07
CA LEU A 97 16.87 11.34 5.82
C LEU A 97 16.68 12.10 7.13
N PHE A 98 16.86 13.41 7.08
CA PHE A 98 16.54 14.33 8.18
C PHE A 98 15.38 15.22 7.76
N LEU A 99 14.15 14.83 8.13
CA LEU A 99 12.92 15.52 7.78
C LEU A 99 12.14 15.92 9.02
N SER A 100 11.29 16.94 8.91
CA SER A 100 10.41 17.40 10.01
C SER A 100 9.37 16.35 10.43
N ASN A 101 8.97 15.51 9.49
CA ASN A 101 8.15 14.32 9.68
C ASN A 101 8.34 13.35 8.52
N TYR A 102 7.82 12.14 8.64
CA TYR A 102 7.97 11.08 7.65
C TYR A 102 6.62 10.65 7.06
N LYS A 103 5.68 11.57 6.90
CA LYS A 103 4.45 11.33 6.16
C LYS A 103 4.76 11.09 4.69
N LEU A 104 3.89 10.35 3.99
CA LEU A 104 4.10 9.99 2.59
C LEU A 104 4.36 11.22 1.70
N ASN A 105 3.59 12.29 1.88
CA ASN A 105 3.78 13.54 1.16
C ASN A 105 5.14 14.18 1.42
N THR A 106 5.56 14.26 2.70
CA THR A 106 6.84 14.89 3.07
C THR A 106 8.03 14.14 2.45
N VAL A 107 7.99 12.81 2.45
CA VAL A 107 9.04 12.00 1.83
C VAL A 107 8.98 12.07 0.30
N ALA A 108 7.78 12.11 -0.27
CA ALA A 108 7.59 12.31 -1.71
C ALA A 108 8.15 13.65 -2.19
N ASP A 109 7.82 14.73 -1.48
CA ASP A 109 8.31 16.10 -1.77
C ASP A 109 9.83 16.17 -1.73
N TYR A 110 10.48 15.51 -0.76
CA TYR A 110 11.93 15.43 -0.68
C TYR A 110 12.57 14.85 -1.96
N TYR A 111 11.93 13.84 -2.57
CA TYR A 111 12.40 13.24 -3.81
C TYR A 111 11.82 13.89 -5.08
N GLY A 112 11.04 14.97 -4.97
CA GLY A 112 10.39 15.62 -6.11
C GLY A 112 9.32 14.74 -6.78
N ILE A 113 8.72 13.81 -6.04
CA ILE A 113 7.67 12.91 -6.52
C ILE A 113 6.32 13.60 -6.31
N SER A 114 5.71 14.07 -7.38
CA SER A 114 4.33 14.58 -7.35
C SER A 114 3.32 13.44 -7.40
N PHE A 115 2.26 13.54 -6.60
CA PHE A 115 1.17 12.55 -6.59
C PHE A 115 -0.15 13.17 -6.12
N ASN A 116 -1.26 12.52 -6.48
CA ASN A 116 -2.58 12.88 -5.97
C ASN A 116 -2.87 12.07 -4.69
N HIS A 117 -3.05 12.77 -3.60
CA HIS A 117 -3.32 12.18 -2.29
C HIS A 117 -4.61 11.35 -2.24
N HIS A 118 -4.62 10.38 -1.31
CA HIS A 118 -5.79 9.65 -0.84
C HIS A 118 -6.50 8.73 -1.86
N ARG A 119 -5.77 8.29 -2.85
CA ARG A 119 -6.18 7.19 -3.72
C ARG A 119 -5.17 6.06 -3.58
N ALA A 120 -5.60 4.89 -3.12
CA ALA A 120 -4.74 3.74 -2.82
C ALA A 120 -3.74 3.40 -3.96
N TRP A 121 -4.17 3.57 -5.22
CA TRP A 121 -3.29 3.41 -6.37
C TRP A 121 -2.17 4.47 -6.40
N SER A 122 -2.51 5.73 -6.20
CA SER A 122 -1.55 6.83 -6.21
C SER A 122 -0.56 6.69 -5.05
N ASP A 123 -1.06 6.35 -3.86
CA ASP A 123 -0.24 6.16 -2.67
C ASP A 123 0.71 4.95 -2.83
N ALA A 124 0.23 3.82 -3.37
CA ALA A 124 1.05 2.66 -3.67
C ALA A 124 2.13 2.97 -4.72
N HIS A 125 1.80 3.72 -5.78
CA HIS A 125 2.76 4.11 -6.82
C HIS A 125 3.83 5.05 -6.27
N THR A 126 3.43 6.02 -5.44
CA THR A 126 4.35 6.95 -4.76
C THR A 126 5.26 6.22 -3.80
N THR A 127 4.71 5.32 -2.96
CA THR A 127 5.48 4.48 -2.05
C THR A 127 6.53 3.64 -2.80
N ALA A 128 6.17 3.09 -3.95
CA ALA A 128 7.09 2.34 -4.78
C ALA A 128 8.25 3.19 -5.30
N LYS A 129 7.97 4.40 -5.79
CA LYS A 129 9.03 5.34 -6.23
C LYS A 129 9.95 5.72 -5.08
N ILE A 130 9.39 6.07 -3.91
CA ILE A 130 10.16 6.36 -2.70
C ILE A 130 11.06 5.19 -2.32
N PHE A 131 10.52 3.96 -2.32
CA PHE A 131 11.30 2.77 -2.00
C PHE A 131 12.49 2.60 -2.96
N ILE A 132 12.27 2.77 -4.26
CA ILE A 132 13.33 2.69 -5.27
C ILE A 132 14.44 3.72 -5.00
N GLU A 133 14.09 4.96 -4.68
CA GLU A 133 15.08 6.00 -4.37
C GLU A 133 15.86 5.68 -3.07
N LEU A 134 15.16 5.22 -2.02
CA LEU A 134 15.78 4.84 -0.75
C LEU A 134 16.78 3.66 -0.91
N ILE A 135 16.44 2.65 -1.72
CA ILE A 135 17.35 1.52 -1.93
C ILE A 135 18.54 1.87 -2.84
N LYS A 136 18.37 2.75 -3.83
CA LYS A 136 19.47 3.28 -4.64
C LYS A 136 20.50 3.99 -3.75
N ALA A 137 20.03 4.82 -2.81
CA ALA A 137 20.88 5.54 -1.88
C ALA A 137 21.69 4.61 -0.97
N LYS A 138 21.11 3.47 -0.55
CA LYS A 138 21.79 2.46 0.29
C LYS A 138 22.79 1.59 -0.47
N LYS A 139 22.81 1.59 -1.80
CA LYS A 139 23.57 0.62 -2.63
C LYS A 139 23.34 -0.86 -2.25
N CYS A 140 22.18 -1.16 -1.66
CA CYS A 140 21.85 -2.49 -1.17
C CYS A 140 20.43 -2.83 -1.61
N LEU A 141 20.28 -3.80 -2.52
CA LEU A 141 18.99 -4.39 -2.80
C LEU A 141 18.60 -5.30 -1.64
N PRO A 142 17.33 -5.29 -1.17
CA PRO A 142 16.87 -6.28 -0.22
C PRO A 142 17.01 -7.67 -0.86
N THR A 143 17.70 -8.58 -0.19
CA THR A 143 17.73 -9.99 -0.56
C THR A 143 16.35 -10.59 -0.33
N VAL A 144 15.74 -11.11 -1.38
CA VAL A 144 14.48 -11.87 -1.34
C VAL A 144 14.70 -13.22 -0.66
#